data_cb0f224ab3bb2070d8cf157200e8ec05
#
_entry.id   cb0f224ab3bb2070d8cf157200e8ec05
#
_cell.length_a   1.000
_cell.length_b   1.000
_cell.length_c   1.000
_cell.angle_alpha   90.00
_cell.angle_beta   90.00
_cell.angle_gamma   90.00
#
_symmetry.space_group_name_H-M   'P 1'
#
loop_
_entity.id
_entity.type
_entity.pdbx_description
1 polymer ?
#
loop_
_entity_poly.entity_id
_entity_poly.type
_entity_poly.pdbx_seq_one_letter_code
_entity_poly.pdbx_strand_id
1 'polypeptide(L)'
;IYDDVIIGDDVFCGPSMVFTNVKNPRSEISRKKEYKKTYVKKGVTLGANCTIVCGIEIGEYAFIGAGALINKNIKPFALVLGVPGIQKGWMSAFGERINFDFNGCDKWICPETGDKYQLKNGELSRKVSKYWLKN
;
A
#
# COMPACT_ATOMS: atom_id res chain seq x y z
N ILE A 1 -11.27 10.72 -8.02
CA ILE A 1 -9.95 10.21 -8.47
C ILE A 1 -9.55 11.00 -9.70
N TYR A 2 -8.32 11.48 -9.74
CA TYR A 2 -7.78 12.24 -10.85
C TYR A 2 -7.32 11.34 -12.00
N ASP A 3 -7.24 11.90 -13.20
CA ASP A 3 -6.84 11.16 -14.41
C ASP A 3 -5.45 10.53 -14.31
N ASP A 4 -4.55 11.16 -13.55
CA ASP A 4 -3.18 10.67 -13.39
C ASP A 4 -3.01 9.69 -12.23
N VAL A 5 -4.09 9.16 -11.68
CA VAL A 5 -4.06 8.11 -10.68
C VAL A 5 -4.41 6.79 -11.35
N ILE A 6 -3.46 5.87 -11.33
CA ILE A 6 -3.62 4.55 -11.93
C ILE A 6 -3.80 3.53 -10.81
N ILE A 7 -4.96 2.89 -10.77
CA ILE A 7 -5.34 1.96 -9.71
C ILE A 7 -5.45 0.56 -10.29
N GLY A 8 -4.72 -0.37 -9.69
CA GLY A 8 -4.75 -1.78 -10.06
C GLY A 8 -6.01 -2.49 -9.61
N ASP A 9 -6.06 -3.79 -9.86
CA ASP A 9 -7.21 -4.62 -9.50
C ASP A 9 -7.31 -4.83 -8.00
N ASP A 10 -8.54 -5.01 -7.51
CA ASP A 10 -8.82 -5.37 -6.12
C ASP A 10 -8.32 -4.36 -5.09
N VAL A 11 -8.24 -3.08 -5.46
CA VAL A 11 -7.88 -2.00 -4.53
C VAL A 11 -9.11 -1.56 -3.76
N PHE A 12 -8.99 -1.53 -2.44
CA PHE A 12 -10.04 -0.98 -1.57
C PHE A 12 -9.74 0.48 -1.28
N CYS A 13 -10.68 1.34 -1.64
CA CYS A 13 -10.62 2.78 -1.30
C CYS A 13 -11.60 3.08 -0.18
N GLY A 14 -11.09 3.36 1.00
CA GLY A 14 -11.91 3.70 2.15
C GLY A 14 -12.68 5.01 1.96
N PRO A 15 -13.75 5.23 2.73
CA PRO A 15 -14.55 6.46 2.60
C PRO A 15 -13.72 7.70 2.93
N SER A 16 -13.93 8.75 2.16
CA SER A 16 -13.27 10.05 2.35
C SER A 16 -11.75 10.03 2.21
N MET A 17 -11.18 8.99 1.62
CA MET A 17 -9.78 9.03 1.24
C MET A 17 -9.60 9.95 0.04
N VAL A 18 -8.43 10.59 -0.08
CA VAL A 18 -8.17 11.55 -1.16
C VAL A 18 -6.81 11.32 -1.82
N PHE A 19 -6.76 11.60 -3.11
CA PHE A 19 -5.52 11.74 -3.87
C PHE A 19 -5.28 13.21 -4.18
N THR A 20 -4.02 13.66 -4.13
CA THR A 20 -3.67 14.96 -4.68
C THR A 20 -3.10 14.79 -6.10
N ASN A 21 -3.09 15.86 -6.90
CA ASN A 21 -2.57 15.79 -8.25
C ASN A 21 -1.38 16.74 -8.50
N VAL A 22 -1.12 17.67 -7.57
CA VAL A 22 0.00 18.61 -7.63
C VAL A 22 0.61 18.75 -6.24
N LYS A 23 1.93 18.70 -6.13
CA LYS A 23 2.61 18.82 -4.84
C LYS A 23 2.51 20.20 -4.22
N ASN A 24 2.59 21.26 -5.03
CA ASN A 24 2.63 22.65 -4.56
C ASN A 24 1.52 23.46 -5.24
N PRO A 25 0.24 23.22 -4.92
CA PRO A 25 -0.85 23.93 -5.59
C PRO A 25 -0.96 25.39 -5.16
N ARG A 26 -1.33 26.26 -6.12
CA ARG A 26 -1.72 27.63 -5.89
C ARG A 26 -2.90 27.95 -6.81
N SER A 27 -3.96 28.52 -6.26
CA SER A 27 -5.20 28.78 -7.00
C SER A 27 -4.97 29.71 -8.19
N GLU A 28 -4.05 30.67 -8.05
CA GLU A 28 -3.77 31.68 -9.09
C GLU A 28 -2.84 31.16 -10.19
N ILE A 29 -2.24 29.98 -10.02
CA ILE A 29 -1.22 29.46 -10.93
C ILE A 29 -1.68 28.12 -11.47
N SER A 30 -1.77 28.00 -12.80
CA SER A 30 -2.04 26.71 -13.43
C SER A 30 -0.80 25.82 -13.37
N ARG A 31 -0.94 24.64 -12.75
CA ARG A 31 0.13 23.66 -12.63
C ARG A 31 -0.19 22.34 -13.31
N LYS A 32 -1.03 22.39 -14.35
CA LYS A 32 -1.41 21.17 -15.09
C LYS A 32 -0.22 20.40 -15.64
N LYS A 33 0.85 21.08 -16.00
CA LYS A 33 2.09 20.45 -16.47
C LYS A 33 2.91 19.81 -15.35
N GLU A 34 2.57 20.11 -14.09
CA GLU A 34 3.24 19.57 -12.90
C GLU A 34 2.46 18.43 -12.27
N TYR A 35 1.39 17.95 -12.90
CA TYR A 35 0.64 16.81 -12.43
C TYR A 35 1.55 15.56 -12.44
N LYS A 36 1.62 14.88 -11.32
CA LYS A 36 2.44 13.68 -11.15
C LYS A 36 1.56 12.44 -11.14
N LYS A 37 1.97 11.42 -11.88
CA LYS A 37 1.26 10.14 -11.89
C LYS A 37 1.43 9.43 -10.55
N THR A 38 0.35 8.82 -10.10
CA THR A 38 0.32 8.02 -8.88
C THR A 38 -0.11 6.61 -9.24
N TYR A 39 0.64 5.62 -8.79
CA TYR A 39 0.34 4.21 -9.06
C TYR A 39 -0.03 3.50 -7.77
N VAL A 40 -1.24 2.93 -7.75
CA VAL A 40 -1.70 2.08 -6.66
C VAL A 40 -1.83 0.68 -7.21
N LYS A 41 -0.99 -0.23 -6.75
CA LYS A 41 -0.93 -1.57 -7.30
C LYS A 41 -2.01 -2.49 -6.75
N LYS A 42 -2.10 -3.69 -7.31
CA LYS A 42 -3.13 -4.68 -7.00
C LYS A 42 -3.25 -4.92 -5.50
N GLY A 43 -4.49 -5.05 -5.02
CA GLY A 43 -4.80 -5.51 -3.67
C GLY A 43 -4.52 -4.54 -2.55
N VAL A 44 -4.13 -3.30 -2.86
CA VAL A 44 -3.85 -2.28 -1.84
C VAL A 44 -5.12 -1.89 -1.10
N THR A 45 -5.00 -1.70 0.20
CA THR A 45 -6.06 -1.11 1.02
C THR A 45 -5.69 0.33 1.38
N LEU A 46 -6.55 1.26 0.98
CA LEU A 46 -6.42 2.67 1.35
C LEU A 46 -7.47 2.98 2.43
N GLY A 47 -7.02 3.15 3.65
CA GLY A 47 -7.91 3.36 4.79
C GLY A 47 -8.72 4.65 4.69
N ALA A 48 -9.81 4.71 5.46
CA ALA A 48 -10.69 5.88 5.50
C ALA A 48 -9.92 7.16 5.83
N ASN A 49 -10.24 8.24 5.16
CA ASN A 49 -9.64 9.56 5.38
C ASN A 49 -8.12 9.62 5.17
N CYS A 50 -7.50 8.62 4.54
CA CYS A 50 -6.08 8.74 4.21
C CYS A 50 -5.87 9.71 3.05
N THR A 51 -4.68 10.30 3.00
CA THR A 51 -4.29 11.25 1.95
C THR A 51 -3.07 10.71 1.23
N ILE A 52 -3.18 10.55 -0.09
CA ILE A 52 -2.10 10.06 -0.93
C ILE A 52 -1.57 11.24 -1.76
N VAL A 53 -0.35 11.66 -1.46
CA VAL A 53 0.31 12.73 -2.22
C VAL A 53 0.74 12.18 -3.57
N CYS A 54 0.57 12.96 -4.61
CA CYS A 54 0.84 12.54 -5.99
C CYS A 54 2.32 12.20 -6.23
N GLY A 55 2.55 11.42 -7.28
CA GLY A 55 3.91 11.10 -7.74
C GLY A 55 4.58 9.96 -7.01
N ILE A 56 3.80 9.10 -6.36
CA ILE A 56 4.32 7.95 -5.63
C ILE A 56 3.75 6.65 -6.17
N GLU A 57 4.40 5.54 -5.79
CA GLU A 57 3.94 4.20 -6.08
C GLU A 57 3.67 3.47 -4.77
N ILE A 58 2.48 2.86 -4.69
CA ILE A 58 2.11 2.03 -3.54
C ILE A 58 2.13 0.58 -4.02
N GLY A 59 3.02 -0.21 -3.44
CA GLY A 59 3.26 -1.58 -3.84
C GLY A 59 2.09 -2.52 -3.55
N GLU A 60 2.07 -3.66 -4.23
CA GLU A 60 0.99 -4.64 -4.13
C GLU A 60 0.68 -5.01 -2.69
N TYR A 61 -0.61 -5.08 -2.37
CA TYR A 61 -1.12 -5.50 -1.07
C TYR A 61 -0.63 -4.67 0.12
N ALA A 62 -0.10 -3.48 -0.11
CA ALA A 62 0.20 -2.55 0.97
C ALA A 62 -1.10 -2.16 1.70
N PHE A 63 -0.99 -1.91 2.98
CA PHE A 63 -2.13 -1.54 3.82
C PHE A 63 -1.85 -0.17 4.43
N ILE A 64 -2.65 0.80 4.02
CA ILE A 64 -2.57 2.18 4.52
C ILE A 64 -3.65 2.38 5.56
N GLY A 65 -3.26 2.68 6.78
CA GLY A 65 -4.18 2.88 7.88
C GLY A 65 -5.05 4.12 7.72
N ALA A 66 -6.19 4.13 8.40
CA ALA A 66 -7.10 5.27 8.37
C ALA A 66 -6.40 6.54 8.81
N GLY A 67 -6.66 7.64 8.11
CA GLY A 67 -6.11 8.95 8.42
C GLY A 67 -4.63 9.14 8.12
N ALA A 68 -3.94 8.16 7.55
CA ALA A 68 -2.52 8.27 7.24
C ALA A 68 -2.26 9.26 6.11
N LEU A 69 -1.10 9.90 6.15
CA LEU A 69 -0.61 10.77 5.08
C LEU A 69 0.57 10.10 4.39
N ILE A 70 0.40 9.75 3.12
CA ILE A 70 1.41 9.04 2.34
C ILE A 70 2.05 9.99 1.35
N ASN A 71 3.34 10.26 1.54
CA ASN A 71 4.11 11.19 0.72
C ASN A 71 5.39 10.58 0.14
N LYS A 72 5.51 9.26 0.17
CA LYS A 72 6.67 8.53 -0.36
C LYS A 72 6.23 7.16 -0.88
N ASN A 73 7.07 6.53 -1.69
CA ASN A 73 6.80 5.18 -2.19
C ASN A 73 6.64 4.19 -1.05
N ILE A 74 5.72 3.26 -1.23
CA ILE A 74 5.40 2.25 -0.24
C ILE A 74 5.74 0.87 -0.80
N LYS A 75 6.43 0.06 0.00
CA LYS A 75 6.81 -1.30 -0.38
C LYS A 75 5.60 -2.23 -0.42
N PRO A 76 5.65 -3.28 -1.25
CA PRO A 76 4.60 -4.31 -1.22
C PRO A 76 4.42 -4.88 0.18
N PHE A 77 3.16 -5.13 0.54
CA PHE A 77 2.75 -5.70 1.82
C PHE A 77 3.10 -4.85 3.06
N ALA A 78 3.53 -3.61 2.88
CA ALA A 78 3.85 -2.74 4.02
C ALA A 78 2.59 -2.29 4.73
N LEU A 79 2.63 -2.28 6.05
CA LEU A 79 1.61 -1.66 6.90
C LEU A 79 2.10 -0.27 7.28
N VAL A 80 1.39 0.77 6.85
CA VAL A 80 1.80 2.16 7.03
C VAL A 80 0.74 2.92 7.80
N LEU A 81 1.14 3.59 8.86
CA LEU A 81 0.24 4.32 9.77
C LEU A 81 0.77 5.72 10.04
N GLY A 82 -0.15 6.64 10.29
CA GLY A 82 0.17 7.94 10.89
C GLY A 82 0.39 9.09 9.91
N VAL A 83 0.74 10.24 10.48
CA VAL A 83 1.02 11.50 9.78
C VAL A 83 2.34 12.06 10.30
N PRO A 84 3.43 12.06 9.51
CA PRO A 84 3.56 11.41 8.22
C PRO A 84 3.47 9.89 8.33
N GLY A 85 3.06 9.22 7.24
CA GLY A 85 2.95 7.76 7.21
C GLY A 85 4.29 7.07 7.41
N ILE A 86 4.35 6.19 8.39
CA ILE A 86 5.56 5.44 8.73
C ILE A 86 5.21 3.96 8.67
N GLN A 87 6.09 3.18 8.03
CA GLN A 87 5.91 1.74 7.99
C GLN A 87 6.06 1.14 9.39
N LYS A 88 5.02 0.48 9.88
CA LYS A 88 4.96 -0.12 11.21
C LYS A 88 5.08 -1.65 11.17
N GLY A 89 5.08 -2.24 10.01
CA GLY A 89 5.16 -3.68 9.86
C GLY A 89 4.72 -4.13 8.49
N TRP A 90 4.16 -5.33 8.45
CA TRP A 90 3.76 -6.00 7.23
C TRP A 90 2.35 -6.56 7.37
N MET A 91 1.62 -6.59 6.26
CA MET A 91 0.26 -7.11 6.20
C MET A 91 0.18 -8.16 5.09
N SER A 92 -0.44 -9.31 5.37
CA SER A 92 -0.65 -10.33 4.34
C SER A 92 -1.72 -9.92 3.34
N ALA A 93 -1.77 -10.62 2.20
CA ALA A 93 -2.83 -10.40 1.21
C ALA A 93 -4.21 -10.73 1.77
N PHE A 94 -4.30 -11.61 2.77
CA PHE A 94 -5.56 -11.93 3.46
C PHE A 94 -5.99 -10.81 4.43
N GLY A 95 -5.06 -9.93 4.82
CA GLY A 95 -5.35 -8.83 5.74
C GLY A 95 -4.96 -9.10 7.18
N GLU A 96 -4.04 -10.01 7.41
CA GLU A 96 -3.49 -10.29 8.73
C GLU A 96 -2.11 -9.64 8.89
N ARG A 97 -1.86 -9.08 10.06
CA ARG A 97 -0.56 -8.52 10.37
C ARG A 97 0.47 -9.63 10.50
N ILE A 98 1.56 -9.51 9.76
CA ILE A 98 2.65 -10.48 9.82
C ILE A 98 3.64 -10.04 10.88
N ASN A 99 3.87 -10.91 11.88
CA ASN A 99 4.86 -10.67 12.91
C ASN A 99 6.04 -11.59 12.65
N PHE A 100 7.17 -11.01 12.24
CA PHE A 100 8.42 -11.75 12.16
C PHE A 100 9.04 -11.84 13.55
N ASP A 101 9.49 -13.03 13.90
CA ASP A 101 10.08 -13.30 15.21
C ASP A 101 11.35 -12.46 15.42
N PHE A 102 11.56 -12.04 16.67
CA PHE A 102 12.76 -11.36 17.13
C PHE A 102 14.04 -12.16 16.92
N ASN A 103 13.93 -13.46 16.74
CA ASN A 103 15.07 -14.35 16.49
C ASN A 103 15.57 -14.35 15.05
N GLY A 104 15.14 -13.38 14.25
CA GLY A 104 15.57 -13.27 12.87
C GLY A 104 14.85 -14.17 11.89
N CYS A 105 13.71 -14.74 12.29
CA CYS A 105 12.87 -15.49 11.36
C CYS A 105 12.31 -14.55 10.31
N ASP A 106 12.64 -14.81 9.05
CA ASP A 106 12.21 -14.02 7.91
C ASP A 106 11.13 -14.70 7.08
N LYS A 107 10.56 -15.79 7.59
CA LYS A 107 9.52 -16.57 6.92
C LYS A 107 8.26 -16.65 7.76
N TRP A 108 7.11 -16.60 7.07
CA TRP A 108 5.82 -16.71 7.74
C TRP A 108 4.83 -17.41 6.81
N ILE A 109 3.96 -18.22 7.37
CA ILE A 109 2.92 -18.92 6.63
C ILE A 109 1.57 -18.41 7.12
N CYS A 110 0.72 -17.93 6.22
CA CYS A 110 -0.60 -17.46 6.59
C CYS A 110 -1.46 -18.66 7.04
N PRO A 111 -1.99 -18.63 8.28
CA PRO A 111 -2.81 -19.75 8.77
C PRO A 111 -4.13 -19.89 8.03
N GLU A 112 -4.63 -18.79 7.44
CA GLU A 112 -5.93 -18.82 6.76
C GLU A 112 -5.80 -19.27 5.30
N THR A 113 -4.73 -18.91 4.62
CA THR A 113 -4.58 -19.16 3.18
C THR A 113 -3.53 -20.18 2.83
N GLY A 114 -2.57 -20.42 3.75
CA GLY A 114 -1.40 -21.25 3.49
C GLY A 114 -0.35 -20.58 2.63
N ASP A 115 -0.54 -19.33 2.25
CA ASP A 115 0.46 -18.57 1.49
C ASP A 115 1.74 -18.42 2.30
N LYS A 116 2.87 -18.53 1.60
CA LYS A 116 4.18 -18.39 2.23
C LYS A 116 4.75 -16.99 1.94
N TYR A 117 5.21 -16.35 3.00
CA TYR A 117 5.83 -15.03 2.92
C TYR A 117 7.28 -15.12 3.34
N GLN A 118 8.12 -14.39 2.62
CA GLN A 118 9.55 -14.32 2.94
C GLN A 118 10.01 -12.87 2.89
N LEU A 119 10.67 -12.44 3.97
CA LEU A 119 11.32 -11.14 4.05
C LEU A 119 12.79 -11.29 3.67
N LYS A 120 13.21 -10.58 2.64
CA LYS A 120 14.59 -10.62 2.16
C LYS A 120 15.01 -9.23 1.70
N ASN A 121 16.14 -8.75 2.23
CA ASN A 121 16.67 -7.43 1.89
C ASN A 121 15.67 -6.29 2.08
N GLY A 122 14.87 -6.36 3.15
CA GLY A 122 13.87 -5.35 3.48
C GLY A 122 12.64 -5.35 2.60
N GLU A 123 12.46 -6.39 1.78
CA GLU A 123 11.29 -6.54 0.92
C GLU A 123 10.59 -7.86 1.19
N LEU A 124 9.25 -7.81 1.19
CA LEU A 124 8.42 -8.98 1.43
C LEU A 124 7.92 -9.54 0.10
N SER A 125 8.05 -10.85 -0.05
CA SER A 125 7.51 -11.59 -1.19
C SER A 125 6.53 -12.65 -0.72
N ARG A 126 5.61 -13.04 -1.61
CA ARG A 126 4.58 -14.03 -1.33
C ARG A 126 4.64 -15.15 -2.36
N LYS A 127 4.54 -16.39 -1.86
CA LYS A 127 4.29 -17.56 -2.71
C LYS A 127 2.87 -18.05 -2.42
N VAL A 128 1.99 -17.95 -3.42
CA VAL A 128 0.59 -18.33 -3.28
C VAL A 128 0.47 -19.83 -3.05
N SER A 129 -0.39 -20.21 -2.11
CA SER A 129 -0.67 -21.59 -1.81
C SER A 129 -1.36 -22.29 -2.97
N LYS A 130 -1.02 -23.55 -3.21
CA LYS A 130 -1.72 -24.39 -4.20
C LYS A 130 -3.20 -24.55 -3.87
N TYR A 131 -3.57 -24.43 -2.62
CA TYR A 131 -4.96 -24.51 -2.17
C TYR A 131 -5.82 -23.45 -2.87
N TRP A 132 -5.31 -22.22 -3.01
CA TRP A 132 -6.03 -21.14 -3.68
C TRP A 132 -6.21 -21.38 -5.16
N LEU A 133 -5.28 -22.08 -5.80
CA LEU A 133 -5.34 -22.37 -7.23
C LEU A 133 -6.40 -23.42 -7.59
N LYS A 134 -6.90 -24.16 -6.58
CA LYS A 134 -7.91 -25.20 -6.75
C LYS A 134 -9.34 -24.69 -6.53
N ASN A 135 -9.49 -23.51 -5.99
CA ASN A 135 -10.75 -22.85 -5.71
C ASN A 135 -10.92 -21.64 -6.61
#